data_d9a5dcee35ac3462e518a556726ceb2b
#
_entry.id   d9a5dcee35ac3462e518a556726ceb2b
#
_cell.length_a   1.000
_cell.length_b   1.000
_cell.length_c   1.000
_cell.angle_alpha   90.00
_cell.angle_beta   90.00
_cell.angle_gamma   90.00
#
_symmetry.space_group_name_H-M   'P 1'
#
loop_
_entity.id
_entity.type
_entity.pdbx_description
1 polymer ?
#
loop_
_entity_poly.entity_id
_entity_poly.type
_entity_poly.pdbx_seq_one_letter_code
_entity_poly.pdbx_strand_id
1 'polypeptide(L)'
;ACRALGEKLGLKIPDDLLLVGLLQDVGILAFDAIIPKEYEAVFATAPNHDALLKAERTAFGIGHDELGYALLKLWHLPDYISMTCIASHSQSAPKEIGPDISGCVAVSGHIADYFLNPGETGRIATATEAAQSWLGLDSAALVEVIDIMGAEMSPVEALFEITIHRTKDI
;
A
#
# COMPACT_ATOMS: atom_id res chain seq x y z
N ALA A 1 3.87 -5.67 -4.26
CA ALA A 1 4.55 -4.43 -4.69
C ALA A 1 5.80 -4.18 -3.84
N CYS A 2 5.69 -3.98 -2.51
CA CYS A 2 6.86 -3.62 -1.65
C CYS A 2 8.06 -4.56 -1.83
N ARG A 3 7.84 -5.89 -1.82
CA ARG A 3 8.90 -6.87 -2.02
C ARG A 3 9.58 -6.73 -3.39
N ALA A 4 8.80 -6.65 -4.46
CA ALA A 4 9.34 -6.52 -5.82
C ALA A 4 10.14 -5.21 -6.01
N LEU A 5 9.68 -4.11 -5.41
CA LEU A 5 10.41 -2.85 -5.36
C LEU A 5 11.75 -3.00 -4.62
N GLY A 6 11.74 -3.65 -3.45
CA GLY A 6 12.94 -3.90 -2.68
C GLY A 6 13.95 -4.78 -3.39
N GLU A 7 13.50 -5.83 -4.08
CA GLU A 7 14.35 -6.67 -4.92
C GLU A 7 14.96 -5.86 -6.07
N LYS A 8 14.17 -5.00 -6.73
CA LYS A 8 14.65 -4.11 -7.80
C LYS A 8 15.73 -3.14 -7.31
N LEU A 9 15.61 -2.67 -6.07
CA LEU A 9 16.58 -1.79 -5.43
C LEU A 9 17.79 -2.54 -4.84
N GLY A 10 17.78 -3.87 -4.82
CA GLY A 10 18.83 -4.68 -4.20
C GLY A 10 18.86 -4.60 -2.68
N LEU A 11 17.73 -4.33 -2.04
CA LEU A 11 17.63 -4.28 -0.58
C LEU A 11 17.79 -5.69 0.01
N LYS A 12 18.43 -5.79 1.18
CA LYS A 12 18.74 -7.08 1.83
C LYS A 12 17.61 -7.63 2.71
N ILE A 13 16.40 -7.05 2.63
CA ILE A 13 15.25 -7.36 3.50
C ILE A 13 13.94 -7.64 2.71
N PRO A 14 13.97 -8.43 1.62
CA PRO A 14 12.76 -8.60 0.78
C PRO A 14 11.60 -9.29 1.50
N ASP A 15 11.86 -10.19 2.44
CA ASP A 15 10.81 -10.88 3.20
C ASP A 15 10.13 -9.93 4.20
N ASP A 16 10.90 -9.05 4.85
CA ASP A 16 10.34 -8.00 5.70
C ASP A 16 9.47 -7.03 4.89
N LEU A 17 9.86 -6.71 3.64
CA LEU A 17 9.08 -5.86 2.76
C LEU A 17 7.76 -6.50 2.31
N LEU A 18 7.70 -7.83 2.20
CA LEU A 18 6.43 -8.52 2.00
C LEU A 18 5.49 -8.29 3.20
N LEU A 19 6.00 -8.48 4.41
CA LEU A 19 5.24 -8.29 5.64
C LEU A 19 4.79 -6.83 5.82
N VAL A 20 5.69 -5.90 5.57
CA VAL A 20 5.41 -4.46 5.56
C VAL A 20 4.27 -4.11 4.62
N GLY A 21 4.33 -4.59 3.37
CA GLY A 21 3.27 -4.33 2.38
C GLY A 21 1.93 -4.98 2.72
N LEU A 22 1.92 -6.11 3.43
CA LEU A 22 0.68 -6.76 3.87
C LEU A 22 0.04 -6.04 5.06
N LEU A 23 0.83 -5.46 5.94
CA LEU A 23 0.35 -4.90 7.20
C LEU A 23 0.13 -3.38 7.15
N GLN A 24 0.59 -2.69 6.10
CA GLN A 24 0.50 -1.22 6.02
C GLN A 24 -0.93 -0.69 6.22
N ASP A 25 -1.94 -1.45 5.76
CA ASP A 25 -3.36 -1.06 5.80
C ASP A 25 -4.18 -1.93 6.77
N VAL A 26 -3.54 -2.64 7.70
CA VAL A 26 -4.21 -3.54 8.66
C VAL A 26 -5.26 -2.82 9.52
N GLY A 27 -5.15 -1.52 9.68
CA GLY A 27 -6.14 -0.69 10.39
C GLY A 27 -7.51 -0.66 9.70
N ILE A 28 -7.58 -0.82 8.37
CA ILE A 28 -8.85 -0.99 7.63
C ILE A 28 -9.57 -2.24 8.13
N LEU A 29 -8.87 -3.36 8.21
CA LEU A 29 -9.42 -4.62 8.71
C LEU A 29 -9.81 -4.52 10.19
N ALA A 30 -9.05 -3.76 10.97
CA ALA A 30 -9.37 -3.52 12.38
C ALA A 30 -10.66 -2.71 12.55
N PHE A 31 -10.86 -1.65 11.78
CA PHE A 31 -12.14 -0.92 11.78
C PHE A 31 -13.30 -1.80 11.38
N ASP A 32 -13.18 -2.56 10.30
CA ASP A 32 -14.22 -3.46 9.81
C ASP A 32 -14.57 -4.54 10.86
N ALA A 33 -13.58 -5.07 11.56
CA ALA A 33 -13.80 -6.07 12.60
C ALA A 33 -14.45 -5.50 13.88
N ILE A 34 -14.17 -4.25 14.25
CA ILE A 34 -14.62 -3.65 15.52
C ILE A 34 -15.97 -2.95 15.36
N ILE A 35 -16.17 -2.20 14.27
CA ILE A 35 -17.34 -1.36 14.03
C ILE A 35 -17.86 -1.54 12.58
N PRO A 36 -18.20 -2.78 12.15
CA PRO A 36 -18.46 -3.09 10.74
C PRO A 36 -19.53 -2.22 10.09
N LYS A 37 -20.63 -1.95 10.78
CA LYS A 37 -21.75 -1.17 10.21
C LYS A 37 -21.42 0.29 10.02
N GLU A 38 -20.80 0.90 11.01
CA GLU A 38 -20.37 2.29 10.99
C GLU A 38 -19.25 2.48 9.97
N TYR A 39 -18.35 1.49 9.90
CA TYR A 39 -17.22 1.53 8.96
C TYR A 39 -17.67 1.35 7.51
N GLU A 40 -18.58 0.42 7.22
CA GLU A 40 -19.16 0.22 5.89
C GLU A 40 -19.73 1.55 5.33
N ALA A 41 -20.44 2.31 6.18
CA ALA A 41 -21.01 3.60 5.78
C ALA A 41 -19.93 4.62 5.40
N VAL A 42 -18.80 4.66 6.12
CA VAL A 42 -17.67 5.55 5.83
C VAL A 42 -16.92 5.08 4.58
N PHE A 43 -16.62 3.79 4.51
CA PHE A 43 -15.91 3.17 3.39
C PHE A 43 -16.63 3.39 2.05
N ALA A 44 -17.95 3.23 2.03
CA ALA A 44 -18.77 3.41 0.83
C ALA A 44 -18.77 4.85 0.27
N THR A 45 -18.38 5.84 1.07
CA THR A 45 -18.30 7.25 0.63
C THR A 45 -16.95 7.65 0.05
N ALA A 46 -15.93 6.83 0.24
CA ALA A 46 -14.57 7.17 -0.14
C ALA A 46 -14.24 6.67 -1.55
N PRO A 47 -13.94 7.55 -2.51
CA PRO A 47 -13.61 7.17 -3.89
C PRO A 47 -12.19 6.61 -4.04
N ASN A 48 -11.32 6.80 -3.08
CA ASN A 48 -9.94 6.34 -3.06
C ASN A 48 -9.39 6.30 -1.63
N HIS A 49 -8.18 5.74 -1.48
CA HIS A 49 -7.54 5.51 -0.20
C HIS A 49 -7.30 6.80 0.61
N ASP A 50 -6.85 7.88 -0.02
CA ASP A 50 -6.64 9.17 0.66
C ASP A 50 -7.95 9.80 1.16
N ALA A 51 -9.03 9.63 0.39
CA ALA A 51 -10.35 10.09 0.80
C ALA A 51 -10.89 9.24 1.96
N LEU A 52 -10.61 7.93 1.97
CA LEU A 52 -10.96 7.04 3.07
C LEU A 52 -10.32 7.50 4.37
N LEU A 53 -9.01 7.74 4.38
CA LEU A 53 -8.29 8.22 5.57
C LEU A 53 -8.90 9.52 6.14
N LYS A 54 -9.27 10.45 5.26
CA LYS A 54 -9.92 11.71 5.68
C LYS A 54 -11.32 11.49 6.25
N ALA A 55 -12.09 10.58 5.63
CA ALA A 55 -13.43 10.24 6.09
C ALA A 55 -13.39 9.54 7.46
N GLU A 56 -12.45 8.61 7.67
CA GLU A 56 -12.22 7.94 8.95
C GLU A 56 -11.87 8.95 10.06
N ARG A 57 -10.92 9.85 9.83
CA ARG A 57 -10.55 10.88 10.80
C ARG A 57 -11.72 11.82 11.13
N THR A 58 -12.57 12.09 10.15
CA THR A 58 -13.78 12.90 10.36
C THR A 58 -14.82 12.17 11.18
N ALA A 59 -15.04 10.87 10.91
CA ALA A 59 -16.09 10.08 11.55
C ALA A 59 -15.67 9.54 12.93
N PHE A 60 -14.41 9.10 13.07
CA PHE A 60 -13.93 8.35 14.23
C PHE A 60 -12.83 9.07 15.03
N GLY A 61 -12.30 10.18 14.52
CA GLY A 61 -11.24 10.96 15.16
C GLY A 61 -9.82 10.40 14.92
N ILE A 62 -9.69 9.21 14.34
CA ILE A 62 -8.43 8.54 13.96
C ILE A 62 -8.56 7.93 12.57
N GLY A 63 -7.46 7.73 11.88
CA GLY A 63 -7.42 7.01 10.61
C GLY A 63 -6.95 5.57 10.78
N HIS A 64 -7.11 4.76 9.72
CA HIS A 64 -6.61 3.38 9.69
C HIS A 64 -5.08 3.31 9.84
N ASP A 65 -4.34 4.33 9.46
CA ASP A 65 -2.91 4.47 9.66
C ASP A 65 -2.54 4.47 11.15
N GLU A 66 -3.23 5.28 11.96
CA GLU A 66 -3.02 5.38 13.41
C GLU A 66 -3.51 4.13 14.14
N LEU A 67 -4.68 3.60 13.73
CA LEU A 67 -5.25 2.37 14.30
C LEU A 67 -4.35 1.16 13.99
N GLY A 68 -3.89 1.02 12.75
CA GLY A 68 -2.96 -0.02 12.34
C GLY A 68 -1.65 0.04 13.11
N TYR A 69 -1.04 1.22 13.22
CA TYR A 69 0.14 1.43 14.03
C TYR A 69 -0.07 0.96 15.47
N ALA A 70 -1.15 1.40 16.13
CA ALA A 70 -1.45 1.03 17.51
C ALA A 70 -1.64 -0.49 17.66
N LEU A 71 -2.33 -1.14 16.72
CA LEU A 71 -2.56 -2.57 16.70
C LEU A 71 -1.24 -3.36 16.56
N LEU A 72 -0.36 -2.97 15.63
CA LEU A 72 0.92 -3.63 15.43
C LEU A 72 1.86 -3.44 16.62
N LYS A 73 1.80 -2.29 17.29
CA LYS A 73 2.51 -2.05 18.56
C LYS A 73 1.97 -2.93 19.68
N LEU A 74 0.65 -3.11 19.77
CA LEU A 74 0.01 -4.02 20.74
C LEU A 74 0.45 -5.48 20.52
N TRP A 75 0.65 -5.88 19.26
CA TRP A 75 1.17 -7.21 18.91
C TRP A 75 2.69 -7.34 19.06
N HIS A 76 3.36 -6.31 19.59
CA HIS A 76 4.81 -6.28 19.81
C HIS A 76 5.64 -6.45 18.54
N LEU A 77 5.12 -6.02 17.39
CA LEU A 77 5.93 -5.99 16.17
C LEU A 77 7.00 -4.89 16.24
N PRO A 78 8.14 -5.10 15.57
CA PRO A 78 9.21 -4.12 15.51
C PRO A 78 8.73 -2.75 15.01
N ASP A 79 9.38 -1.68 15.47
CA ASP A 79 8.98 -0.31 15.14
C ASP A 79 8.98 -0.04 13.63
N TYR A 80 9.95 -0.58 12.90
CA TYR A 80 10.02 -0.40 11.44
C TYR A 80 8.84 -1.03 10.69
N ILE A 81 8.20 -2.08 11.23
CA ILE A 81 6.97 -2.67 10.68
C ILE A 81 5.77 -1.83 11.10
N SER A 82 5.64 -1.49 12.37
CA SER A 82 4.50 -0.73 12.89
C SER A 82 4.39 0.65 12.25
N MET A 83 5.52 1.33 12.06
CA MET A 83 5.58 2.66 11.46
C MET A 83 5.20 2.70 9.99
N THR A 84 5.14 1.55 9.30
CA THR A 84 4.74 1.52 7.89
C THR A 84 3.28 1.91 7.68
N CYS A 85 2.40 1.66 8.65
CA CYS A 85 1.03 2.14 8.61
C CYS A 85 0.98 3.68 8.51
N ILE A 86 1.80 4.37 9.28
CA ILE A 86 1.91 5.83 9.24
C ILE A 86 2.61 6.30 7.95
N ALA A 87 3.65 5.56 7.53
CA ALA A 87 4.45 5.91 6.36
C ALA A 87 3.68 5.81 5.04
N SER A 88 2.71 4.91 4.94
CA SER A 88 1.89 4.71 3.73
C SER A 88 1.16 6.00 3.31
N HIS A 89 0.87 6.89 4.26
CA HIS A 89 0.20 8.17 4.04
C HIS A 89 1.08 9.40 4.30
N SER A 90 2.36 9.20 4.58
CA SER A 90 3.29 10.29 4.87
C SER A 90 3.90 10.85 3.59
N GLN A 91 4.12 12.17 3.56
CA GLN A 91 4.85 12.84 2.47
C GLN A 91 6.38 12.76 2.63
N SER A 92 6.86 12.23 3.74
CA SER A 92 8.28 12.08 4.04
C SER A 92 8.53 10.83 4.86
N ALA A 93 9.72 10.24 4.69
CA ALA A 93 10.12 9.03 5.42
C ALA A 93 10.22 9.27 6.92
N PRO A 94 9.48 8.51 7.75
CA PRO A 94 9.74 8.46 9.18
C PRO A 94 11.18 8.00 9.46
N LYS A 95 11.82 8.61 10.47
CA LYS A 95 13.22 8.30 10.82
C LYS A 95 13.42 6.84 11.22
N GLU A 96 12.39 6.24 11.78
CA GLU A 96 12.38 4.89 12.32
C GLU A 96 12.52 3.80 11.25
N ILE A 97 12.10 4.09 10.01
CA ILE A 97 12.08 3.08 8.94
C ILE A 97 12.98 3.42 7.74
N GLY A 98 13.48 4.65 7.71
CA GLY A 98 14.35 5.10 6.62
C GLY A 98 13.67 5.30 5.26
N PRO A 99 14.40 5.93 4.32
CA PRO A 99 13.81 6.33 3.03
C PRO A 99 13.45 5.15 2.12
N ASP A 100 14.24 4.07 2.12
CA ASP A 100 14.04 2.95 1.19
C ASP A 100 12.75 2.18 1.49
N ILE A 101 12.51 1.84 2.76
CA ILE A 101 11.28 1.13 3.19
C ILE A 101 10.08 2.04 3.00
N SER A 102 10.17 3.32 3.43
CA SER A 102 9.10 4.30 3.24
C SER A 102 8.75 4.48 1.76
N GLY A 103 9.77 4.55 0.90
CA GLY A 103 9.58 4.65 -0.54
C GLY A 103 8.90 3.41 -1.13
N CYS A 104 9.31 2.20 -0.72
CA CYS A 104 8.65 0.96 -1.16
C CYS A 104 7.18 0.95 -0.75
N VAL A 105 6.84 1.39 0.46
CA VAL A 105 5.46 1.48 0.96
C VAL A 105 4.66 2.51 0.16
N ALA A 106 5.14 3.74 0.04
CA ALA A 106 4.46 4.80 -0.69
C ALA A 106 4.20 4.43 -2.17
N VAL A 107 5.21 3.92 -2.87
CA VAL A 107 5.08 3.50 -4.28
C VAL A 107 4.16 2.30 -4.42
N SER A 108 4.16 1.38 -3.46
CA SER A 108 3.31 0.18 -3.52
C SER A 108 1.82 0.52 -3.53
N GLY A 109 1.39 1.56 -2.81
CA GLY A 109 0.02 2.05 -2.82
C GLY A 109 -0.40 2.54 -4.22
N HIS A 110 0.45 3.32 -4.88
CA HIS A 110 0.17 3.78 -6.24
C HIS A 110 0.14 2.65 -7.28
N ILE A 111 0.98 1.62 -7.10
CA ILE A 111 0.92 0.42 -7.95
C ILE A 111 -0.38 -0.37 -7.69
N ALA A 112 -0.80 -0.50 -6.43
CA ALA A 112 -2.07 -1.15 -6.10
C ALA A 112 -3.26 -0.40 -6.73
N ASP A 113 -3.29 0.92 -6.63
CA ASP A 113 -4.29 1.77 -7.26
C ASP A 113 -4.37 1.57 -8.79
N TYR A 114 -3.24 1.40 -9.45
CA TYR A 114 -3.18 1.11 -10.88
C TYR A 114 -3.84 -0.24 -11.23
N PHE A 115 -3.59 -1.29 -10.45
CA PHE A 115 -4.20 -2.61 -10.68
C PHE A 115 -5.68 -2.68 -10.32
N LEU A 116 -6.10 -1.94 -9.29
CA LEU A 116 -7.50 -1.96 -8.83
C LEU A 116 -8.41 -1.06 -9.67
N ASN A 117 -7.87 -0.04 -10.34
CA ASN A 117 -8.62 0.95 -11.10
C ASN A 117 -8.10 1.09 -12.56
N PRO A 118 -8.11 0.03 -13.37
CA PRO A 118 -7.45 0.00 -14.67
C PRO A 118 -8.04 0.97 -15.71
N GLY A 119 -9.26 1.44 -15.51
CA GLY A 119 -9.93 2.41 -16.40
C GLY A 119 -9.60 3.87 -16.10
N GLU A 120 -8.89 4.17 -15.01
CA GLU A 120 -8.53 5.55 -14.66
C GLU A 120 -7.22 5.98 -15.32
N THR A 121 -7.33 6.97 -16.21
CA THR A 121 -6.15 7.57 -16.85
C THR A 121 -5.30 8.32 -15.83
N GLY A 122 -3.98 8.18 -15.94
CA GLY A 122 -3.03 8.90 -15.08
C GLY A 122 -2.49 8.11 -13.89
N ARG A 123 -3.08 6.96 -13.51
CA ARG A 123 -2.59 6.14 -12.39
C ARG A 123 -1.14 5.68 -12.58
N ILE A 124 -0.79 5.24 -13.79
CA ILE A 124 0.59 4.85 -14.10
C ILE A 124 1.54 6.06 -14.04
N ALA A 125 1.10 7.24 -14.46
CA ALA A 125 1.91 8.45 -14.36
C ALA A 125 2.18 8.81 -12.88
N THR A 126 1.15 8.77 -12.03
CA THR A 126 1.29 9.00 -10.58
C THR A 126 2.25 7.99 -9.94
N ALA A 127 2.12 6.70 -10.28
CA ALA A 127 3.03 5.66 -9.80
C ALA A 127 4.48 5.91 -10.27
N THR A 128 4.67 6.38 -11.51
CA THR A 128 6.00 6.70 -12.08
C THR A 128 6.62 7.90 -11.36
N GLU A 129 5.86 8.96 -11.13
CA GLU A 129 6.32 10.14 -10.39
C GLU A 129 6.71 9.77 -8.95
N ALA A 130 5.90 8.96 -8.27
CA ALA A 130 6.21 8.46 -6.95
C ALA A 130 7.48 7.60 -6.94
N ALA A 131 7.62 6.65 -7.88
CA ALA A 131 8.80 5.80 -8.00
C ALA A 131 10.08 6.61 -8.22
N GLN A 132 10.03 7.61 -9.08
CA GLN A 132 11.15 8.52 -9.32
C GLN A 132 11.49 9.37 -8.08
N SER A 133 10.46 9.93 -7.43
CA SER A 133 10.63 10.84 -6.30
C SER A 133 11.14 10.12 -5.04
N TRP A 134 10.57 8.96 -4.73
CA TRP A 134 10.89 8.22 -3.50
C TRP A 134 12.10 7.31 -3.64
N LEU A 135 12.23 6.63 -4.79
CA LEU A 135 13.17 5.52 -4.98
C LEU A 135 14.20 5.77 -6.08
N GLY A 136 14.10 6.87 -6.81
CA GLY A 136 14.97 7.16 -7.95
C GLY A 136 14.79 6.18 -9.13
N LEU A 137 13.68 5.41 -9.14
CA LEU A 137 13.38 4.47 -10.21
C LEU A 137 12.75 5.21 -11.40
N ASP A 138 13.28 4.98 -12.60
CA ASP A 138 12.70 5.49 -13.83
C ASP A 138 11.47 4.67 -14.28
N SER A 139 10.81 5.16 -15.33
CA SER A 139 9.62 4.50 -15.86
C SER A 139 9.88 3.07 -16.36
N ALA A 140 11.06 2.80 -16.91
CA ALA A 140 11.41 1.46 -17.40
C ALA A 140 11.56 0.48 -16.22
N ALA A 141 12.23 0.89 -15.15
CA ALA A 141 12.39 0.09 -13.94
C ALA A 141 11.03 -0.18 -13.25
N LEU A 142 10.13 0.81 -13.24
CA LEU A 142 8.79 0.62 -12.67
C LEU A 142 7.96 -0.37 -13.51
N VAL A 143 8.01 -0.29 -14.84
CA VAL A 143 7.31 -1.24 -15.74
C VAL A 143 7.79 -2.66 -15.48
N GLU A 144 9.10 -2.90 -15.32
CA GLU A 144 9.61 -4.22 -14.97
C GLU A 144 9.03 -4.74 -13.64
N VAL A 145 8.90 -3.89 -12.62
CA VAL A 145 8.26 -4.26 -11.33
C VAL A 145 6.79 -4.61 -11.54
N ILE A 146 6.05 -3.83 -12.31
CA ILE A 146 4.64 -4.09 -12.64
C ILE A 146 4.48 -5.40 -13.39
N ASP A 147 5.35 -5.69 -14.36
CA ASP A 147 5.33 -6.96 -15.12
C ASP A 147 5.60 -8.17 -14.23
N ILE A 148 6.58 -8.08 -13.32
CA ILE A 148 6.85 -9.13 -12.32
C ILE A 148 5.62 -9.37 -11.45
N MET A 149 5.01 -8.31 -10.95
CA MET A 149 3.79 -8.41 -10.14
C MET A 149 2.64 -9.02 -10.93
N GLY A 150 2.42 -8.58 -12.17
CA GLY A 150 1.38 -9.13 -13.03
C GLY A 150 1.52 -10.64 -13.26
N ALA A 151 2.75 -11.15 -13.33
CA ALA A 151 3.01 -12.59 -13.44
C ALA A 151 2.69 -13.35 -12.14
N GLU A 152 2.90 -12.72 -10.98
CA GLU A 152 2.63 -13.31 -9.66
C GLU A 152 1.17 -13.20 -9.21
N MET A 153 0.33 -12.44 -9.92
CA MET A 153 -1.07 -12.19 -9.52
C MET A 153 -1.97 -13.41 -9.68
N SER A 154 -1.75 -14.28 -10.69
CA SER A 154 -2.63 -15.43 -10.95
C SER A 154 -2.83 -16.36 -9.75
N PRO A 155 -1.81 -16.74 -8.97
CA PRO A 155 -1.98 -17.52 -7.76
C PRO A 155 -2.80 -16.81 -6.69
N VAL A 156 -2.66 -15.47 -6.59
CA VAL A 156 -3.40 -14.65 -5.62
C VAL A 156 -4.87 -14.57 -6.00
N GLU A 157 -5.18 -14.32 -7.27
CA GLU A 157 -6.55 -14.34 -7.80
C GLU A 157 -7.26 -15.67 -7.51
N ALA A 158 -6.57 -16.79 -7.75
CA ALA A 158 -7.12 -18.12 -7.51
C ALA A 158 -7.35 -18.39 -6.00
N LEU A 159 -6.46 -17.90 -5.14
CA LEU A 159 -6.56 -18.11 -3.69
C LEU A 159 -7.73 -17.33 -3.06
N PHE A 160 -7.96 -16.12 -3.54
CA PHE A 160 -8.98 -15.22 -2.97
C PHE A 160 -10.28 -15.16 -3.81
N GLU A 161 -10.37 -15.94 -4.89
CA GLU A 161 -11.51 -15.95 -5.83
C GLU A 161 -11.83 -14.55 -6.39
N ILE A 162 -10.80 -13.72 -6.60
CA ILE A 162 -10.92 -12.36 -7.14
C ILE A 162 -10.38 -12.29 -8.57
N THR A 163 -10.77 -11.27 -9.31
CA THR A 163 -10.21 -10.96 -10.64
C THR A 163 -9.44 -9.64 -10.56
N ILE A 164 -8.16 -9.67 -10.95
CA ILE A 164 -7.31 -8.49 -11.00
C ILE A 164 -7.01 -8.19 -12.47
N HIS A 165 -7.32 -6.98 -12.91
CA HIS A 165 -7.08 -6.58 -14.29
C HIS A 165 -5.57 -6.44 -14.59
N ARG A 166 -5.13 -7.01 -15.71
CA ARG A 166 -3.73 -6.97 -16.13
C ARG A 166 -3.53 -5.94 -17.23
N THR A 167 -2.32 -5.43 -17.33
CA THR A 167 -1.87 -4.48 -18.37
C THR A 167 -2.12 -4.95 -19.81
N LYS A 168 -2.30 -6.26 -20.04
CA LYS A 168 -2.55 -6.82 -21.38
C LYS A 168 -4.02 -6.80 -21.78
N ASP A 169 -4.92 -6.39 -20.89
CA ASP A 169 -6.36 -6.35 -21.11
C ASP A 169 -6.85 -4.92 -21.45
N ILE A 170 -5.92 -3.99 -21.66
CA ILE A 170 -6.10 -2.62 -22.13
C ILE A 170 -5.37 -2.47 -23.50
#